data_c30ca0de59d845f3c5fcce68c6b8c838
#
_entry.id   c30ca0de59d845f3c5fcce68c6b8c838
#
_cell.length_a   1.000
_cell.length_b   1.000
_cell.length_c   1.000
_cell.angle_alpha   90.00
_cell.angle_beta   90.00
_cell.angle_gamma   90.00
#
_symmetry.space_group_name_H-M   'P 1'
#
loop_
_entity.id
_entity.type
_entity.pdbx_description
1 polymer ?
#
loop_
_entity_poly.entity_id
_entity_poly.type
_entity_poly.pdbx_seq_one_letter_code
_entity_poly.pdbx_strand_id
1 'polypeptide(L)'
;MAWFYADWTIQHGEPMARHYSTRNFFRQMPNALLGRYFAARAVFGEFDFAAMPETRHDSLFDAWLALPEAQRNTMDAEFRDIFEMGCEKGCRAILDEAQWHLAQDADPNAANAFTEKLAALVNHFERAMVTYLDHQAFWRGATRFYHADTLSYWRKRKNLPHKAALVDAANVQALANRIRTYFHHTEGRGKNCVVEPFRRGDRDYFFAYPEDYSQQSPEWVDGQFGIRPHNPAFEVVFVFSQSEGSLDLNYRGPFKAIEPLQAMFAETILQLPELPPEPEDLRVYDLGPLMQRNFEFTYDLGSGIESVIVKKLRLSSRATKGERISLEADTSQDPQAVYALLDRIQAAMPMAQYSVTQVDLAVRMVVEADRPPKTVHIHITYPNSCSLKYDELGLKLRDMLSASGIEPREPDDAATSDSTTTVTPAMVE
;
A
#
# COMPACT_ATOMS: atom_id res chain seq x y z
N MET A 1 -40.92 -28.70 7.43
CA MET A 1 -39.57 -28.58 7.98
C MET A 1 -39.05 -27.21 7.58
N ALA A 2 -39.12 -26.26 8.47
CA ALA A 2 -38.64 -24.89 8.25
C ALA A 2 -37.20 -24.83 8.70
N TRP A 3 -36.29 -24.47 7.81
CA TRP A 3 -34.89 -24.21 8.15
C TRP A 3 -34.76 -22.75 8.56
N PHE A 4 -34.38 -22.57 9.80
CA PHE A 4 -33.95 -21.31 10.36
C PHE A 4 -32.69 -20.84 9.62
N TYR A 5 -32.78 -19.77 8.87
CA TYR A 5 -31.64 -18.92 8.56
C TYR A 5 -31.42 -18.02 9.75
N ALA A 6 -30.43 -18.37 10.57
CA ALA A 6 -29.96 -17.50 11.64
C ALA A 6 -29.25 -16.27 11.02
N ASP A 7 -29.71 -15.13 11.46
CA ASP A 7 -29.13 -13.80 11.27
C ASP A 7 -27.64 -13.81 11.57
N TRP A 8 -26.84 -13.76 10.53
CA TRP A 8 -25.41 -13.46 10.58
C TRP A 8 -25.19 -12.05 10.05
N THR A 9 -25.79 -11.08 10.71
CA THR A 9 -25.58 -9.68 10.46
C THR A 9 -24.74 -9.08 11.57
N ILE A 10 -23.60 -8.48 11.15
CA ILE A 10 -22.92 -7.36 11.79
C ILE A 10 -22.01 -7.70 12.98
N GLN A 11 -20.76 -7.99 12.68
CA GLN A 11 -19.64 -7.43 13.43
C GLN A 11 -18.36 -7.60 12.61
N HIS A 12 -18.09 -6.69 11.69
CA HIS A 12 -16.76 -6.21 11.27
C HIS A 12 -17.01 -5.21 10.15
N GLY A 13 -16.79 -3.92 10.46
CA GLY A 13 -16.98 -2.84 9.51
C GLY A 13 -15.85 -2.78 8.49
N GLU A 14 -15.74 -3.80 7.66
CA GLU A 14 -15.16 -3.60 6.34
C GLU A 14 -16.23 -2.94 5.49
N PRO A 15 -15.90 -1.90 4.70
CA PRO A 15 -16.86 -1.37 3.74
C PRO A 15 -17.28 -2.54 2.86
N MET A 16 -18.61 -2.82 2.81
CA MET A 16 -19.17 -3.85 1.92
C MET A 16 -18.46 -3.70 0.57
N ALA A 17 -17.88 -4.78 0.06
CA ALA A 17 -17.22 -4.79 -1.22
C ALA A 17 -18.17 -4.14 -2.24
N ARG A 18 -17.77 -2.96 -2.78
CA ARG A 18 -18.63 -2.22 -3.69
C ARG A 18 -18.79 -3.06 -4.93
N HIS A 19 -19.99 -3.57 -5.14
CA HIS A 19 -20.28 -4.40 -6.30
C HIS A 19 -20.36 -3.52 -7.54
N TYR A 20 -19.39 -3.70 -8.44
CA TYR A 20 -19.40 -3.06 -9.77
C TYR A 20 -20.43 -3.73 -10.69
N SER A 21 -21.17 -2.92 -11.38
CA SER A 21 -21.85 -3.27 -12.64
C SER A 21 -21.98 -1.99 -13.47
N THR A 22 -21.97 -2.10 -14.79
CA THR A 22 -22.09 -0.93 -15.68
C THR A 22 -23.37 -0.13 -15.41
N ARG A 23 -24.49 -0.81 -15.13
CA ARG A 23 -25.75 -0.16 -14.75
C ARG A 23 -25.61 0.61 -13.42
N ASN A 24 -24.92 0.06 -12.44
CA ASN A 24 -24.66 0.74 -11.17
C ASN A 24 -23.70 1.93 -11.34
N PHE A 25 -22.69 1.77 -12.19
CA PHE A 25 -21.78 2.85 -12.53
C PHE A 25 -22.51 4.05 -13.14
N PHE A 26 -23.40 3.85 -14.12
CA PHE A 26 -24.19 4.93 -14.70
C PHE A 26 -25.03 5.68 -13.66
N ARG A 27 -25.61 4.97 -12.68
CA ARG A 27 -26.39 5.57 -11.58
C ARG A 27 -25.59 6.42 -10.61
N GLN A 28 -24.28 6.24 -10.56
CA GLN A 28 -23.40 7.01 -9.70
C GLN A 28 -22.85 8.27 -10.37
N MET A 29 -23.05 8.40 -11.69
CA MET A 29 -22.51 9.48 -12.48
C MET A 29 -23.59 10.47 -12.93
N PRO A 30 -23.37 11.79 -12.80
CA PRO A 30 -24.24 12.77 -13.44
C PRO A 30 -24.29 12.59 -14.96
N ASN A 31 -25.46 12.77 -15.54
CA ASN A 31 -25.67 12.67 -16.99
C ASN A 31 -24.72 13.56 -17.81
N ALA A 32 -24.39 14.75 -17.31
CA ALA A 32 -23.44 15.65 -17.94
C ALA A 32 -22.05 15.04 -18.08
N LEU A 33 -21.56 14.30 -17.05
CA LEU A 33 -20.27 13.61 -17.10
C LEU A 33 -20.30 12.38 -17.99
N LEU A 34 -21.41 11.62 -17.98
CA LEU A 34 -21.61 10.52 -18.92
C LEU A 34 -21.60 11.02 -20.36
N GLY A 35 -22.32 12.13 -20.66
CA GLY A 35 -22.31 12.76 -21.97
C GLY A 35 -20.91 13.17 -22.43
N ARG A 36 -20.12 13.80 -21.56
CA ARG A 36 -18.72 14.14 -21.86
C ARG A 36 -17.85 12.91 -22.13
N TYR A 37 -18.02 11.86 -21.33
CA TYR A 37 -17.27 10.60 -21.51
C TYR A 37 -17.55 9.95 -22.86
N PHE A 38 -18.84 9.82 -23.25
CA PHE A 38 -19.23 9.20 -24.50
C PHE A 38 -18.89 10.08 -25.72
N ALA A 39 -19.03 11.41 -25.59
CA ALA A 39 -18.60 12.34 -26.63
C ALA A 39 -17.10 12.26 -26.92
N ALA A 40 -16.25 12.12 -25.88
CA ALA A 40 -14.81 11.95 -26.06
C ALA A 40 -14.43 10.65 -26.80
N ARG A 41 -15.35 9.69 -26.91
CA ARG A 41 -15.18 8.43 -27.66
C ARG A 41 -15.99 8.36 -28.95
N ALA A 42 -16.58 9.48 -29.37
CA ALA A 42 -17.44 9.57 -30.54
C ALA A 42 -18.59 8.54 -30.52
N VAL A 43 -19.17 8.29 -29.34
CA VAL A 43 -20.28 7.35 -29.14
C VAL A 43 -21.50 8.12 -28.62
N PHE A 44 -22.70 7.72 -29.03
CA PHE A 44 -23.97 8.33 -28.60
C PHE A 44 -24.10 9.83 -28.91
N GLY A 45 -23.55 10.31 -30.03
CA GLY A 45 -23.61 11.71 -30.38
C GLY A 45 -25.04 12.28 -30.53
N GLU A 46 -26.01 11.42 -30.82
CA GLU A 46 -27.43 11.75 -30.94
C GLU A 46 -28.22 11.57 -29.62
N PHE A 47 -27.57 11.07 -28.56
CA PHE A 47 -28.23 10.80 -27.29
C PHE A 47 -28.35 12.08 -26.47
N ASP A 48 -29.57 12.44 -26.10
CA ASP A 48 -29.80 13.62 -25.26
C ASP A 48 -29.60 13.32 -23.77
N PHE A 49 -28.37 13.45 -23.29
CA PHE A 49 -28.03 13.26 -21.89
C PHE A 49 -28.71 14.26 -20.95
N ALA A 50 -29.05 15.47 -21.44
CA ALA A 50 -29.68 16.48 -20.63
C ALA A 50 -31.16 16.21 -20.37
N ALA A 51 -31.85 15.55 -21.33
CA ALA A 51 -33.24 15.16 -21.19
C ALA A 51 -33.43 13.86 -20.38
N MET A 52 -32.36 13.08 -20.16
CA MET A 52 -32.42 11.84 -19.40
C MET A 52 -32.56 12.11 -17.90
N PRO A 53 -33.50 11.44 -17.18
CA PRO A 53 -33.59 11.55 -15.73
C PRO A 53 -32.34 11.01 -15.02
N GLU A 54 -31.78 11.76 -14.06
CA GLU A 54 -30.57 11.39 -13.30
C GLU A 54 -30.71 10.07 -12.51
N THR A 55 -31.93 9.60 -12.29
CA THR A 55 -32.19 8.37 -11.53
C THR A 55 -32.50 7.15 -12.42
N ARG A 56 -32.63 7.34 -13.74
CA ARG A 56 -33.05 6.29 -14.67
C ARG A 56 -32.17 6.28 -15.91
N HIS A 57 -31.30 5.31 -15.99
CA HIS A 57 -30.33 5.14 -17.08
C HIS A 57 -30.66 3.91 -17.97
N ASP A 58 -31.93 3.43 -17.98
CA ASP A 58 -32.27 2.20 -18.70
C ASP A 58 -32.08 2.37 -20.22
N SER A 59 -32.49 3.50 -20.80
CA SER A 59 -32.27 3.80 -22.23
C SER A 59 -30.81 3.88 -22.60
N LEU A 60 -29.97 4.49 -21.76
CA LEU A 60 -28.52 4.54 -21.97
C LEU A 60 -27.90 3.13 -21.85
N PHE A 61 -28.35 2.35 -20.88
CA PHE A 61 -27.85 1.01 -20.69
C PHE A 61 -28.22 0.08 -21.86
N ASP A 62 -29.44 0.20 -22.38
CA ASP A 62 -29.89 -0.56 -23.58
C ASP A 62 -29.08 -0.16 -24.82
N ALA A 63 -28.85 1.15 -25.02
CA ALA A 63 -27.99 1.65 -26.09
C ALA A 63 -26.54 1.15 -25.94
N TRP A 64 -26.01 1.12 -24.72
CA TRP A 64 -24.68 0.60 -24.43
C TRP A 64 -24.56 -0.89 -24.70
N LEU A 65 -25.60 -1.70 -24.39
CA LEU A 65 -25.64 -3.12 -24.71
C LEU A 65 -25.64 -3.39 -26.26
N ALA A 66 -26.14 -2.46 -27.04
CA ALA A 66 -26.16 -2.56 -28.50
C ALA A 66 -24.82 -2.22 -29.18
N LEU A 67 -23.83 -1.69 -28.43
CA LEU A 67 -22.51 -1.40 -28.99
C LEU A 67 -21.72 -2.67 -29.31
N PRO A 68 -20.77 -2.61 -30.26
CA PRO A 68 -19.83 -3.69 -30.54
C PRO A 68 -19.11 -4.17 -29.27
N GLU A 69 -18.94 -5.46 -29.11
CA GLU A 69 -18.37 -6.07 -27.91
C GLU A 69 -16.98 -5.53 -27.57
N ALA A 70 -16.10 -5.40 -28.56
CA ALA A 70 -14.75 -4.86 -28.34
C ALA A 70 -14.77 -3.43 -27.77
N GLN A 71 -15.72 -2.61 -28.23
CA GLN A 71 -15.88 -1.24 -27.74
C GLN A 71 -16.44 -1.22 -26.32
N ARG A 72 -17.42 -2.10 -26.01
CA ARG A 72 -17.95 -2.27 -24.66
C ARG A 72 -16.87 -2.71 -23.68
N ASN A 73 -16.05 -3.70 -24.05
CA ASN A 73 -15.00 -4.24 -23.20
C ASN A 73 -13.96 -3.17 -22.83
N THR A 74 -13.58 -2.33 -23.80
CA THR A 74 -12.66 -1.21 -23.52
C THR A 74 -13.27 -0.23 -22.53
N MET A 75 -14.51 0.20 -22.76
CA MET A 75 -15.19 1.13 -21.86
C MET A 75 -15.49 0.52 -20.48
N ASP A 76 -15.83 -0.77 -20.42
CA ASP A 76 -16.08 -1.46 -19.14
C ASP A 76 -14.81 -1.51 -18.26
N ALA A 77 -13.66 -1.70 -18.86
CA ALA A 77 -12.37 -1.62 -18.13
C ALA A 77 -12.17 -0.21 -17.55
N GLU A 78 -12.37 0.84 -18.35
CA GLU A 78 -12.27 2.22 -17.90
C GLU A 78 -13.31 2.56 -16.80
N PHE A 79 -14.54 2.07 -16.94
CA PHE A 79 -15.57 2.26 -15.91
C PHE A 79 -15.21 1.57 -14.59
N ARG A 80 -14.58 0.39 -14.63
CA ARG A 80 -14.08 -0.28 -13.43
C ARG A 80 -13.01 0.53 -12.74
N ASP A 81 -12.03 1.04 -13.48
CA ASP A 81 -10.97 1.88 -12.92
C ASP A 81 -11.54 3.14 -12.26
N ILE A 82 -12.47 3.83 -12.93
CA ILE A 82 -13.13 5.01 -12.37
C ILE A 82 -13.98 4.65 -11.15
N PHE A 83 -14.69 3.52 -11.19
CA PHE A 83 -15.51 3.04 -10.09
C PHE A 83 -14.66 2.70 -8.84
N GLU A 84 -13.52 2.05 -9.02
CA GLU A 84 -12.58 1.73 -7.94
C GLU A 84 -12.02 3.01 -7.30
N MET A 85 -11.62 3.97 -8.11
CA MET A 85 -11.13 5.26 -7.66
C MET A 85 -12.22 6.17 -7.06
N GLY A 86 -13.50 5.89 -7.32
CA GLY A 86 -14.66 6.62 -6.82
C GLY A 86 -14.90 6.42 -5.32
N CYS A 87 -13.89 6.58 -4.48
CA CYS A 87 -13.94 6.46 -3.01
C CYS A 87 -12.99 7.49 -2.37
N GLU A 88 -13.09 7.64 -1.05
CA GLU A 88 -12.24 8.53 -0.28
C GLU A 88 -10.74 8.29 -0.53
N LYS A 89 -10.31 7.02 -0.45
CA LYS A 89 -8.90 6.65 -0.70
C LYS A 89 -8.45 6.95 -2.13
N GLY A 90 -9.31 6.69 -3.12
CA GLY A 90 -9.01 7.03 -4.52
C GLY A 90 -8.91 8.54 -4.72
N CYS A 91 -9.82 9.31 -4.14
CA CYS A 91 -9.74 10.78 -4.17
C CYS A 91 -8.48 11.31 -3.49
N ARG A 92 -8.06 10.71 -2.37
CA ARG A 92 -6.81 11.09 -1.70
C ARG A 92 -5.60 10.81 -2.59
N ALA A 93 -5.52 9.63 -3.21
CA ALA A 93 -4.45 9.33 -4.16
C ALA A 93 -4.41 10.29 -5.34
N ILE A 94 -5.58 10.75 -5.84
CA ILE A 94 -5.69 11.78 -6.87
C ILE A 94 -5.13 13.11 -6.38
N LEU A 95 -5.48 13.53 -5.17
CA LEU A 95 -5.01 14.81 -4.60
C LEU A 95 -3.50 14.79 -4.34
N ASP A 96 -2.97 13.69 -3.79
CA ASP A 96 -1.54 13.53 -3.53
C ASP A 96 -0.73 13.63 -4.84
N GLU A 97 -1.19 12.95 -5.89
CA GLU A 97 -0.52 12.97 -7.19
C GLU A 97 -0.64 14.33 -7.88
N ALA A 98 -1.81 14.97 -7.81
CA ALA A 98 -2.02 16.31 -8.33
C ALA A 98 -1.15 17.33 -7.60
N GLN A 99 -1.04 17.25 -6.28
CA GLN A 99 -0.19 18.13 -5.48
C GLN A 99 1.27 18.01 -5.90
N TRP A 100 1.77 16.78 -6.15
CA TRP A 100 3.12 16.56 -6.63
C TRP A 100 3.36 17.19 -8.01
N HIS A 101 2.45 17.00 -8.96
CA HIS A 101 2.57 17.57 -10.31
C HIS A 101 2.45 19.10 -10.30
N LEU A 102 1.49 19.63 -9.56
CA LEU A 102 1.19 21.06 -9.54
C LEU A 102 2.14 21.86 -8.64
N ALA A 103 2.91 21.21 -7.74
CA ALA A 103 3.99 21.87 -7.01
C ALA A 103 5.12 22.36 -7.95
N GLN A 104 5.19 21.83 -9.16
CA GLN A 104 6.15 22.21 -10.20
C GLN A 104 5.55 23.20 -11.22
N ASP A 105 4.29 23.58 -11.06
CA ASP A 105 3.60 24.54 -11.93
C ASP A 105 4.10 25.97 -11.69
N ALA A 106 3.98 26.81 -12.72
CA ALA A 106 4.30 28.24 -12.63
C ALA A 106 3.34 29.02 -11.70
N ASP A 107 2.11 28.51 -11.50
CA ASP A 107 1.13 29.04 -10.56
C ASP A 107 1.26 28.36 -9.18
N PRO A 108 1.73 29.08 -8.15
CA PRO A 108 1.87 28.50 -6.80
C PRO A 108 0.52 28.12 -6.15
N ASN A 109 -0.60 28.59 -6.68
CA ASN A 109 -1.94 28.25 -6.19
C ASN A 109 -2.61 27.09 -6.98
N ALA A 110 -1.98 26.56 -8.00
CA ALA A 110 -2.58 25.53 -8.89
C ALA A 110 -3.07 24.30 -8.10
N ALA A 111 -2.30 23.83 -7.12
CA ALA A 111 -2.67 22.68 -6.29
C ALA A 111 -3.90 22.97 -5.40
N ASN A 112 -3.98 24.17 -4.80
CA ASN A 112 -5.13 24.55 -3.99
C ASN A 112 -6.38 24.72 -4.86
N ALA A 113 -6.26 25.38 -6.01
CA ALA A 113 -7.36 25.57 -6.96
C ALA A 113 -7.90 24.22 -7.46
N PHE A 114 -7.02 23.24 -7.73
CA PHE A 114 -7.43 21.89 -8.08
C PHE A 114 -8.18 21.19 -6.94
N THR A 115 -7.67 21.29 -5.72
CA THR A 115 -8.31 20.73 -4.52
C THR A 115 -9.69 21.30 -4.30
N GLU A 116 -9.85 22.63 -4.39
CA GLU A 116 -11.14 23.32 -4.28
C GLU A 116 -12.11 22.89 -5.37
N LYS A 117 -11.62 22.77 -6.61
CA LYS A 117 -12.42 22.30 -7.76
C LYS A 117 -12.96 20.89 -7.50
N LEU A 118 -12.14 19.96 -7.00
CA LEU A 118 -12.59 18.62 -6.68
C LEU A 118 -13.51 18.57 -5.46
N ALA A 119 -13.25 19.40 -4.45
CA ALA A 119 -14.08 19.49 -3.25
C ALA A 119 -15.50 19.99 -3.55
N ALA A 120 -15.66 20.86 -4.56
CA ALA A 120 -16.96 21.35 -5.01
C ALA A 120 -17.85 20.29 -5.67
N LEU A 121 -17.29 19.15 -6.10
CA LEU A 121 -18.05 18.04 -6.66
C LEU A 121 -18.76 17.24 -5.57
N VAL A 122 -19.97 16.75 -5.88
CA VAL A 122 -20.89 16.17 -4.90
C VAL A 122 -20.35 14.89 -4.26
N ASN A 123 -19.72 14.03 -5.06
CA ASN A 123 -19.30 12.72 -4.59
C ASN A 123 -17.95 12.28 -5.18
N HIS A 124 -17.42 11.18 -4.65
CA HIS A 124 -16.12 10.65 -5.07
C HIS A 124 -16.11 10.10 -6.50
N PHE A 125 -17.24 9.64 -7.01
CA PHE A 125 -17.34 9.14 -8.39
C PHE A 125 -17.22 10.28 -9.40
N GLU A 126 -17.85 11.42 -9.12
CA GLU A 126 -17.67 12.63 -9.94
C GLU A 126 -16.22 13.09 -9.96
N ARG A 127 -15.56 13.11 -8.79
CA ARG A 127 -14.14 13.47 -8.65
C ARG A 127 -13.25 12.55 -9.48
N ALA A 128 -13.45 11.24 -9.39
CA ALA A 128 -12.72 10.27 -10.18
C ALA A 128 -12.95 10.45 -11.68
N MET A 129 -14.22 10.63 -12.11
CA MET A 129 -14.58 10.82 -13.51
C MET A 129 -13.99 12.11 -14.10
N VAL A 130 -14.08 13.22 -13.38
CA VAL A 130 -13.50 14.50 -13.81
C VAL A 130 -11.99 14.39 -13.94
N THR A 131 -11.32 13.74 -12.98
CA THR A 131 -9.87 13.53 -13.05
C THR A 131 -9.51 12.64 -14.24
N TYR A 132 -10.26 11.56 -14.45
CA TYR A 132 -10.06 10.67 -15.60
C TYR A 132 -10.20 11.40 -16.94
N LEU A 133 -11.20 12.29 -17.08
CA LEU A 133 -11.46 13.02 -18.33
C LEU A 133 -10.47 14.15 -18.58
N ASP A 134 -10.17 14.93 -17.54
CA ASP A 134 -9.49 16.23 -17.68
C ASP A 134 -8.01 16.21 -17.25
N HIS A 135 -7.58 15.21 -16.44
CA HIS A 135 -6.30 15.22 -15.78
C HIS A 135 -5.58 13.85 -15.85
N GLN A 136 -5.40 13.35 -17.07
CA GLN A 136 -4.74 12.06 -17.32
C GLN A 136 -3.30 11.98 -16.75
N ALA A 137 -2.63 13.14 -16.63
CA ALA A 137 -1.30 13.20 -16.01
C ALA A 137 -1.31 12.74 -14.55
N PHE A 138 -2.39 13.01 -13.81
CA PHE A 138 -2.54 12.59 -12.40
C PHE A 138 -3.14 11.20 -12.28
N TRP A 139 -3.99 10.81 -13.24
CA TRP A 139 -4.76 9.57 -13.16
C TRP A 139 -3.88 8.33 -13.06
N ARG A 140 -2.85 8.24 -13.90
CA ARG A 140 -1.97 7.07 -13.95
C ARG A 140 -1.20 6.87 -12.64
N GLY A 141 -0.62 7.92 -12.08
CA GLY A 141 0.07 7.86 -10.80
C GLY A 141 -0.90 7.57 -9.65
N ALA A 142 -2.05 8.25 -9.63
CA ALA A 142 -3.08 8.05 -8.61
C ALA A 142 -3.58 6.60 -8.55
N THR A 143 -3.82 5.96 -9.68
CA THR A 143 -4.23 4.54 -9.72
C THR A 143 -3.14 3.61 -9.20
N ARG A 144 -1.85 3.88 -9.50
CA ARG A 144 -0.72 3.12 -8.96
C ARG A 144 -0.59 3.28 -7.44
N PHE A 145 -0.74 4.48 -6.92
CA PHE A 145 -0.68 4.73 -5.47
C PHE A 145 -1.89 4.14 -4.74
N TYR A 146 -3.09 4.28 -5.31
CA TYR A 146 -4.27 3.60 -4.78
C TYR A 146 -4.05 2.09 -4.67
N HIS A 147 -3.50 1.47 -5.72
CA HIS A 147 -3.15 0.06 -5.71
C HIS A 147 -2.08 -0.25 -4.64
N ALA A 148 -0.97 0.50 -4.58
CA ALA A 148 0.07 0.32 -3.58
C ALA A 148 -0.48 0.39 -2.15
N ASP A 149 -1.43 1.31 -1.89
CA ASP A 149 -2.12 1.46 -0.61
C ASP A 149 -3.03 0.25 -0.26
N THR A 150 -3.31 -0.65 -1.20
CA THR A 150 -4.00 -1.93 -0.93
C THR A 150 -3.04 -3.07 -0.57
N LEU A 151 -1.75 -2.93 -0.88
CA LEU A 151 -0.75 -3.95 -0.59
C LEU A 151 -0.43 -4.02 0.90
N SER A 152 -0.09 -5.20 1.37
CA SER A 152 0.29 -5.47 2.76
C SER A 152 1.49 -6.42 2.80
N TYR A 153 2.09 -6.58 3.99
CA TYR A 153 3.26 -7.45 4.21
C TYR A 153 4.52 -6.98 3.48
N TRP A 154 4.82 -5.70 3.63
CA TRP A 154 6.06 -5.12 3.16
C TRP A 154 7.27 -5.65 3.95
N ARG A 155 8.38 -5.85 3.23
CA ARG A 155 9.66 -6.27 3.81
C ARG A 155 10.64 -5.12 3.71
N LYS A 156 10.91 -4.51 4.85
CA LYS A 156 11.80 -3.36 4.93
C LYS A 156 13.27 -3.80 5.09
N ARG A 157 14.16 -3.13 4.38
CA ARG A 157 15.60 -3.15 4.57
C ARG A 157 16.08 -1.75 4.88
N LYS A 158 16.90 -1.59 5.91
CA LYS A 158 17.59 -0.34 6.27
C LYS A 158 19.06 -0.40 5.86
N ASN A 159 19.84 0.60 6.20
CA ASN A 159 21.27 0.74 5.89
C ASN A 159 21.59 0.86 4.39
N LEU A 160 20.70 1.47 3.66
CA LEU A 160 20.99 1.91 2.29
C LEU A 160 21.46 3.37 2.32
N PRO A 161 22.28 3.81 1.33
CA PRO A 161 22.75 5.18 1.31
C PRO A 161 21.61 6.18 1.08
N HIS A 162 21.68 7.34 1.76
CA HIS A 162 20.73 8.45 1.66
C HIS A 162 20.93 9.26 0.37
N LYS A 163 20.97 8.59 -0.78
CA LYS A 163 21.11 9.24 -2.11
C LYS A 163 19.85 9.07 -2.94
N ALA A 164 19.66 9.97 -3.90
CA ALA A 164 18.51 9.91 -4.79
C ALA A 164 18.51 8.63 -5.63
N ALA A 165 17.33 8.04 -5.79
CA ALA A 165 17.11 6.94 -6.72
C ALA A 165 17.24 7.44 -8.18
N LEU A 166 17.84 6.64 -9.04
CA LEU A 166 17.94 6.95 -10.46
C LEU A 166 16.69 6.42 -11.19
N VAL A 167 15.89 7.36 -11.67
CA VAL A 167 14.60 7.07 -12.33
C VAL A 167 14.64 7.26 -13.86
N ASP A 168 15.83 7.48 -14.43
CA ASP A 168 15.98 7.60 -15.87
C ASP A 168 15.74 6.27 -16.59
N ALA A 169 15.36 6.35 -17.86
CA ALA A 169 14.95 5.20 -18.64
C ALA A 169 16.01 4.08 -18.71
N ALA A 170 17.31 4.43 -18.68
CA ALA A 170 18.39 3.45 -18.78
C ALA A 170 18.50 2.61 -17.51
N ASN A 171 18.46 3.24 -16.33
CA ASN A 171 18.52 2.55 -15.04
C ASN A 171 17.25 1.75 -14.76
N VAL A 172 16.08 2.29 -15.08
CA VAL A 172 14.79 1.58 -14.98
C VAL A 172 14.77 0.34 -15.88
N GLN A 173 15.27 0.46 -17.12
CA GLN A 173 15.38 -0.67 -18.04
C GLN A 173 16.43 -1.70 -17.55
N ALA A 174 17.51 -1.25 -16.91
CA ALA A 174 18.51 -2.15 -16.32
C ALA A 174 17.87 -2.98 -15.19
N LEU A 175 17.08 -2.36 -14.32
CA LEU A 175 16.31 -3.07 -13.27
C LEU A 175 15.37 -4.11 -13.89
N ALA A 176 14.58 -3.72 -14.90
CA ALA A 176 13.68 -4.63 -15.61
C ALA A 176 14.42 -5.85 -16.20
N ASN A 177 15.58 -5.61 -16.83
CA ASN A 177 16.43 -6.66 -17.40
C ASN A 177 16.99 -7.61 -16.33
N ARG A 178 17.41 -7.08 -15.17
CA ARG A 178 17.92 -7.88 -14.06
C ARG A 178 16.83 -8.77 -13.48
N ILE A 179 15.64 -8.22 -13.21
CA ILE A 179 14.48 -8.95 -12.71
C ILE A 179 14.08 -10.06 -13.69
N ARG A 180 13.98 -9.73 -14.99
CA ARG A 180 13.71 -10.70 -16.05
C ARG A 180 14.70 -11.85 -16.04
N THR A 181 16.00 -11.55 -16.03
CA THR A 181 17.06 -12.56 -16.07
C THR A 181 17.01 -13.46 -14.83
N TYR A 182 16.81 -12.87 -13.66
CA TYR A 182 16.71 -13.62 -12.42
C TYR A 182 15.58 -14.65 -12.45
N PHE A 183 14.34 -14.21 -12.72
CA PHE A 183 13.20 -15.13 -12.73
C PHE A 183 13.27 -16.15 -13.87
N HIS A 184 13.82 -15.76 -15.01
CA HIS A 184 13.99 -16.70 -16.12
C HIS A 184 14.94 -17.85 -15.77
N HIS A 185 16.07 -17.54 -15.14
CA HIS A 185 17.05 -18.57 -14.77
C HIS A 185 16.67 -19.37 -13.51
N THR A 186 15.99 -18.76 -12.55
CA THR A 186 15.70 -19.42 -11.28
C THR A 186 14.36 -20.14 -11.26
N GLU A 187 13.38 -19.64 -12.01
CA GLU A 187 12.00 -20.13 -11.95
C GLU A 187 11.39 -20.48 -13.33
N GLY A 188 12.07 -20.15 -14.43
CA GLY A 188 11.56 -20.42 -15.79
C GLY A 188 10.40 -19.49 -16.22
N ARG A 189 10.18 -18.39 -15.51
CA ARG A 189 9.22 -17.33 -15.84
C ARG A 189 9.93 -15.97 -15.96
N GLY A 190 9.23 -14.88 -16.20
CA GLY A 190 9.85 -13.56 -16.30
C GLY A 190 10.50 -13.29 -17.66
N LYS A 191 10.05 -13.94 -18.74
CA LYS A 191 10.57 -13.72 -20.09
C LYS A 191 10.53 -12.25 -20.51
N ASN A 192 9.48 -11.56 -20.12
CA ASN A 192 9.31 -10.12 -20.29
C ASN A 192 9.17 -9.45 -18.92
N CYS A 193 9.62 -8.21 -18.79
CA CYS A 193 9.46 -7.41 -17.58
C CYS A 193 9.42 -5.94 -17.95
N VAL A 194 8.51 -5.19 -17.36
CA VAL A 194 8.43 -3.74 -17.43
C VAL A 194 8.52 -3.20 -16.01
N VAL A 195 9.19 -2.06 -15.83
CA VAL A 195 9.25 -1.34 -14.56
C VAL A 195 8.74 0.08 -14.79
N GLU A 196 7.83 0.53 -13.95
CA GLU A 196 7.26 1.86 -13.97
C GLU A 196 7.65 2.61 -12.70
N PRO A 197 8.45 3.70 -12.80
CA PRO A 197 8.80 4.54 -11.66
C PRO A 197 7.73 5.61 -11.42
N PHE A 198 7.41 5.87 -10.14
CA PHE A 198 6.56 6.97 -9.68
C PHE A 198 7.14 7.55 -8.40
N ARG A 199 6.82 8.82 -8.11
CA ARG A 199 7.22 9.49 -6.87
C ARG A 199 6.02 10.03 -6.11
N ARG A 200 5.96 9.74 -4.81
CA ARG A 200 4.94 10.25 -3.89
C ARG A 200 5.64 10.79 -2.64
N GLY A 201 5.58 12.10 -2.45
CA GLY A 201 6.30 12.76 -1.37
C GLY A 201 7.81 12.53 -1.46
N ASP A 202 8.41 11.99 -0.40
CA ASP A 202 9.84 11.67 -0.30
C ASP A 202 10.20 10.24 -0.74
N ARG A 203 9.23 9.47 -1.28
CA ARG A 203 9.38 8.05 -1.62
C ARG A 203 9.33 7.82 -3.12
N ASP A 204 10.28 7.02 -3.62
CA ASP A 204 10.33 6.55 -4.99
C ASP A 204 9.77 5.13 -5.09
N TYR A 205 8.71 4.96 -5.89
CA TYR A 205 8.04 3.69 -6.14
C TYR A 205 8.47 3.13 -7.48
N PHE A 206 8.73 1.83 -7.53
CA PHE A 206 9.03 1.10 -8.77
C PHE A 206 8.11 -0.12 -8.84
N PHE A 207 7.17 -0.09 -9.76
CA PHE A 207 6.25 -1.20 -10.02
C PHE A 207 6.81 -2.06 -11.14
N ALA A 208 7.28 -3.24 -10.80
CA ALA A 208 7.80 -4.20 -11.77
C ALA A 208 6.75 -5.27 -12.08
N TYR A 209 6.56 -5.55 -13.36
CA TYR A 209 5.59 -6.51 -13.90
C TYR A 209 6.30 -7.58 -14.74
N PRO A 210 6.96 -8.57 -14.11
CA PRO A 210 7.49 -9.73 -14.82
C PRO A 210 6.37 -10.62 -15.34
N GLU A 211 6.54 -11.21 -16.52
CA GLU A 211 5.65 -12.22 -17.08
C GLU A 211 5.62 -13.47 -16.19
N ASP A 212 4.42 -13.95 -15.87
CA ASP A 212 4.24 -15.16 -15.08
C ASP A 212 4.18 -16.41 -15.97
N TYR A 213 4.04 -17.57 -15.33
CA TYR A 213 3.76 -18.82 -16.03
C TYR A 213 2.50 -18.70 -16.87
N SER A 214 2.46 -19.44 -17.99
CA SER A 214 1.24 -19.56 -18.75
C SER A 214 0.13 -20.17 -17.87
N GLN A 215 -0.99 -19.47 -17.82
CA GLN A 215 -2.20 -19.89 -17.12
C GLN A 215 -3.27 -20.21 -18.13
N GLN A 216 -4.24 -21.03 -17.73
CA GLN A 216 -5.40 -21.34 -18.55
C GLN A 216 -6.65 -20.76 -17.90
N SER A 217 -7.39 -19.96 -18.65
CA SER A 217 -8.66 -19.41 -18.21
C SER A 217 -9.81 -19.91 -19.08
N PRO A 218 -10.94 -20.33 -18.46
CA PRO A 218 -12.18 -20.49 -19.19
C PRO A 218 -12.69 -19.12 -19.62
N GLU A 219 -12.88 -18.93 -20.93
CA GLU A 219 -13.29 -17.64 -21.50
C GLU A 219 -14.20 -17.83 -22.71
N TRP A 220 -14.97 -16.79 -23.00
CA TRP A 220 -15.77 -16.68 -24.20
C TRP A 220 -15.08 -15.74 -25.19
N VAL A 221 -14.79 -16.23 -26.39
CA VAL A 221 -14.22 -15.44 -27.47
C VAL A 221 -15.05 -15.69 -28.74
N ASP A 222 -15.55 -14.64 -29.34
CA ASP A 222 -16.42 -14.70 -30.53
C ASP A 222 -17.62 -15.63 -30.31
N GLY A 223 -18.21 -15.61 -29.12
CA GLY A 223 -19.37 -16.45 -28.78
C GLY A 223 -19.04 -17.94 -28.55
N GLN A 224 -17.78 -18.33 -28.58
CA GLN A 224 -17.35 -19.70 -28.33
C GLN A 224 -16.66 -19.81 -26.96
N PHE A 225 -17.17 -20.73 -26.14
CA PHE A 225 -16.52 -21.07 -24.86
C PHE A 225 -15.29 -21.94 -25.11
N GLY A 226 -14.21 -21.63 -24.43
CA GLY A 226 -12.99 -22.42 -24.47
C GLY A 226 -12.07 -22.15 -23.29
N ILE A 227 -11.07 -23.03 -23.11
CA ILE A 227 -9.99 -22.83 -22.16
C ILE A 227 -8.77 -22.38 -22.98
N ARG A 228 -8.30 -21.17 -22.74
CA ARG A 228 -7.21 -20.58 -23.51
C ARG A 228 -6.00 -20.25 -22.63
N PRO A 229 -4.78 -20.53 -23.13
CA PRO A 229 -3.58 -20.11 -22.45
C PRO A 229 -3.38 -18.59 -22.61
N HIS A 230 -2.96 -17.95 -21.52
CA HIS A 230 -2.53 -16.55 -21.49
C HIS A 230 -1.35 -16.39 -20.52
N ASN A 231 -0.53 -15.38 -20.71
CA ASN A 231 0.63 -15.10 -19.87
C ASN A 231 0.36 -13.84 -19.05
N PRO A 232 -0.15 -13.95 -17.81
CA PRO A 232 -0.33 -12.81 -16.94
C PRO A 232 1.02 -12.27 -16.47
N ALA A 233 1.03 -11.07 -15.91
CA ALA A 233 2.15 -10.57 -15.14
C ALA A 233 1.93 -10.82 -13.66
N PHE A 234 3.01 -11.06 -12.92
CA PHE A 234 3.02 -10.91 -11.47
C PHE A 234 3.70 -9.60 -11.08
N GLU A 235 3.54 -9.20 -9.84
CA GLU A 235 3.99 -7.88 -9.40
C GLU A 235 5.12 -7.98 -8.38
N VAL A 236 6.08 -7.06 -8.50
CA VAL A 236 7.11 -6.76 -7.50
C VAL A 236 7.14 -5.26 -7.32
N VAL A 237 6.89 -4.76 -6.10
CA VAL A 237 6.90 -3.33 -5.83
C VAL A 237 8.04 -2.99 -4.89
N PHE A 238 8.85 -2.03 -5.29
CA PHE A 238 9.89 -1.44 -4.46
C PHE A 238 9.47 -0.04 -4.06
N VAL A 239 9.69 0.34 -2.80
CA VAL A 239 9.50 1.69 -2.29
C VAL A 239 10.77 2.11 -1.58
N PHE A 240 11.48 3.06 -2.15
CA PHE A 240 12.70 3.59 -1.59
C PHE A 240 12.47 4.94 -0.93
N SER A 241 12.94 5.10 0.30
CA SER A 241 12.99 6.37 1.01
C SER A 241 14.44 6.83 1.11
N GLN A 242 14.75 7.95 0.43
CA GLN A 242 16.08 8.56 0.52
C GLN A 242 16.35 9.08 1.94
N SER A 243 15.35 9.69 2.57
CA SER A 243 15.47 10.27 3.91
C SER A 243 15.69 9.22 5.00
N GLU A 244 15.12 8.01 4.83
CA GLU A 244 15.29 6.91 5.79
C GLU A 244 16.46 5.98 5.43
N GLY A 245 17.06 6.07 4.23
CA GLY A 245 18.02 5.08 3.75
C GLY A 245 17.42 3.67 3.72
N SER A 246 16.14 3.53 3.35
CA SER A 246 15.39 2.29 3.46
C SER A 246 14.72 1.88 2.15
N LEU A 247 14.60 0.57 1.96
CA LEU A 247 13.91 -0.05 0.83
C LEU A 247 12.85 -1.01 1.34
N ASP A 248 11.59 -0.73 1.03
CA ASP A 248 10.48 -1.64 1.26
C ASP A 248 10.21 -2.43 -0.02
N LEU A 249 10.03 -3.72 0.12
CA LEU A 249 9.76 -4.66 -0.96
C LEU A 249 8.45 -5.39 -0.70
N ASN A 250 7.50 -5.30 -1.65
CA ASN A 250 6.33 -6.16 -1.70
C ASN A 250 6.53 -7.19 -2.83
N TYR A 251 6.58 -8.46 -2.45
CA TYR A 251 6.68 -9.59 -3.37
C TYR A 251 6.00 -10.82 -2.76
N ARG A 252 5.06 -11.40 -3.50
CA ARG A 252 4.28 -12.56 -3.08
C ARG A 252 4.86 -13.87 -3.61
N GLY A 253 6.13 -14.12 -3.32
CA GLY A 253 6.82 -15.34 -3.78
C GLY A 253 7.79 -15.89 -2.74
N PRO A 254 8.68 -16.81 -3.13
CA PRO A 254 9.63 -17.46 -2.23
C PRO A 254 10.53 -16.44 -1.51
N PHE A 255 10.72 -16.65 -0.20
CA PHE A 255 11.56 -15.77 0.63
C PHE A 255 12.99 -15.62 0.07
N LYS A 256 13.54 -16.68 -0.51
CA LYS A 256 14.89 -16.68 -1.12
C LYS A 256 15.09 -15.65 -2.23
N ALA A 257 14.01 -15.10 -2.82
CA ALA A 257 14.10 -14.08 -3.85
C ALA A 257 14.21 -12.65 -3.30
N ILE A 258 13.97 -12.44 -2.00
CA ILE A 258 13.95 -11.10 -1.39
C ILE A 258 15.30 -10.40 -1.51
N GLU A 259 16.36 -11.04 -1.01
CA GLU A 259 17.71 -10.47 -1.06
C GLU A 259 18.22 -10.24 -2.50
N PRO A 260 18.09 -11.19 -3.44
CA PRO A 260 18.40 -10.94 -4.85
C PRO A 260 17.65 -9.77 -5.45
N LEU A 261 16.36 -9.59 -5.16
CA LEU A 261 15.58 -8.45 -5.65
C LEU A 261 16.09 -7.11 -5.07
N GLN A 262 16.42 -7.09 -3.78
CA GLN A 262 17.02 -5.91 -3.14
C GLN A 262 18.41 -5.58 -3.73
N ALA A 263 19.23 -6.62 -4.02
CA ALA A 263 20.53 -6.44 -4.66
C ALA A 263 20.41 -5.86 -6.07
N MET A 264 19.46 -6.34 -6.88
CA MET A 264 19.20 -5.79 -8.21
C MET A 264 18.78 -4.32 -8.15
N PHE A 265 17.95 -3.94 -7.19
CA PHE A 265 17.58 -2.55 -6.98
C PHE A 265 18.79 -1.70 -6.56
N ALA A 266 19.58 -2.16 -5.60
CA ALA A 266 20.77 -1.47 -5.12
C ALA A 266 21.78 -1.24 -6.26
N GLU A 267 22.04 -2.25 -7.07
CA GLU A 267 22.96 -2.18 -8.20
C GLU A 267 22.48 -1.23 -9.30
N THR A 268 21.20 -1.33 -9.69
CA THR A 268 20.71 -0.60 -10.88
C THR A 268 20.19 0.79 -10.56
N ILE A 269 19.46 0.95 -9.46
CA ILE A 269 18.80 2.21 -9.11
C ILE A 269 19.66 3.06 -8.17
N LEU A 270 20.38 2.42 -7.24
CA LEU A 270 21.25 3.12 -6.32
C LEU A 270 22.72 3.10 -6.77
N GLN A 271 23.08 2.44 -7.89
CA GLN A 271 24.45 2.33 -8.40
C GLN A 271 25.44 1.90 -7.32
N LEU A 272 25.07 0.90 -6.55
CA LEU A 272 25.98 0.30 -5.58
C LEU A 272 26.69 -0.90 -6.21
N PRO A 273 27.99 -1.09 -5.97
CA PRO A 273 28.74 -2.23 -6.50
C PRO A 273 28.21 -3.56 -5.94
N GLU A 274 27.71 -3.54 -4.73
CA GLU A 274 27.08 -4.66 -4.03
C GLU A 274 26.04 -4.15 -3.05
N LEU A 275 25.09 -5.02 -2.70
CA LEU A 275 24.12 -4.72 -1.64
C LEU A 275 24.89 -4.66 -0.31
N PRO A 276 24.81 -3.57 0.47
CA PRO A 276 25.47 -3.51 1.77
C PRO A 276 25.14 -4.74 2.60
N PRO A 277 26.06 -5.31 3.35
CA PRO A 277 25.79 -6.47 4.21
C PRO A 277 24.64 -6.13 5.16
N GLU A 278 23.82 -7.14 5.47
CA GLU A 278 22.82 -6.95 6.50
C GLU A 278 23.54 -6.58 7.81
N PRO A 279 23.04 -5.59 8.56
CA PRO A 279 23.61 -5.26 9.86
C PRO A 279 23.56 -6.51 10.76
N GLU A 280 24.50 -6.64 11.70
CA GLU A 280 24.50 -7.74 12.69
C GLU A 280 23.15 -7.84 13.40
N ASP A 281 22.49 -6.70 13.59
CA ASP A 281 21.11 -6.62 14.06
C ASP A 281 20.14 -6.43 12.88
N LEU A 282 19.58 -7.53 12.40
CA LEU A 282 18.58 -7.57 11.33
C LEU A 282 17.21 -6.99 11.72
N ARG A 283 17.05 -6.50 12.95
CA ARG A 283 15.78 -6.04 13.46
C ARG A 283 15.41 -4.69 12.89
N VAL A 284 14.50 -4.69 11.93
CA VAL A 284 13.73 -3.49 11.59
C VAL A 284 12.70 -3.23 12.70
N TYR A 285 12.11 -4.32 13.25
CA TYR A 285 11.16 -4.27 14.35
C TYR A 285 11.74 -4.95 15.58
N ASP A 286 11.91 -4.17 16.67
CA ASP A 286 12.24 -4.71 17.97
C ASP A 286 10.96 -5.02 18.75
N LEU A 287 10.59 -6.29 18.79
CA LEU A 287 9.41 -6.77 19.50
C LEU A 287 9.73 -7.17 20.96
N GLY A 288 10.98 -7.09 21.37
CA GLY A 288 11.43 -7.44 22.72
C GLY A 288 10.72 -6.69 23.86
N PRO A 289 10.53 -5.38 23.75
CA PRO A 289 9.82 -4.59 24.76
C PRO A 289 8.39 -5.07 25.03
N LEU A 290 7.72 -5.64 24.03
CA LEU A 290 6.35 -6.18 24.15
C LEU A 290 6.24 -7.45 25.00
N MET A 291 7.36 -8.00 25.49
CA MET A 291 7.37 -9.03 26.53
C MET A 291 6.95 -8.46 27.90
N GLN A 292 7.00 -7.16 28.07
CA GLN A 292 6.72 -6.50 29.34
C GLN A 292 5.25 -6.08 29.40
N ARG A 293 4.53 -6.49 30.44
CA ARG A 293 3.13 -6.16 30.66
C ARG A 293 2.86 -4.66 30.78
N ASN A 294 3.82 -3.92 31.30
CA ASN A 294 3.76 -2.47 31.51
C ASN A 294 4.33 -1.66 30.33
N PHE A 295 4.52 -2.29 29.16
CA PHE A 295 4.93 -1.56 27.97
C PHE A 295 3.85 -0.56 27.57
N GLU A 296 4.24 0.70 27.40
CA GLU A 296 3.37 1.79 26.99
C GLU A 296 3.74 2.25 25.58
N PHE A 297 2.73 2.30 24.69
CA PHE A 297 2.90 2.85 23.35
C PHE A 297 2.93 4.38 23.42
N THR A 298 3.89 4.97 22.71
CA THR A 298 4.05 6.42 22.59
C THR A 298 3.50 6.90 21.26
N TYR A 299 2.65 7.91 21.31
CA TYR A 299 2.08 8.54 20.11
C TYR A 299 1.66 9.98 20.40
N ASP A 300 1.60 10.80 19.33
CA ASP A 300 1.14 12.18 19.44
C ASP A 300 -0.36 12.22 19.79
N LEU A 301 -0.74 13.13 20.69
CA LEU A 301 -2.15 13.38 21.05
C LEU A 301 -2.98 13.82 19.85
N GLY A 302 -2.38 14.49 18.87
CA GLY A 302 -3.02 14.89 17.60
C GLY A 302 -3.17 13.75 16.58
N SER A 303 -2.60 12.56 16.82
CA SER A 303 -2.69 11.42 15.90
C SER A 303 -4.09 10.81 15.79
N GLY A 304 -4.96 11.09 16.77
CA GLY A 304 -6.28 10.49 16.89
C GLY A 304 -6.26 9.08 17.49
N ILE A 305 -5.11 8.54 17.91
CA ILE A 305 -5.01 7.23 18.56
C ILE A 305 -5.57 7.32 19.97
N GLU A 306 -6.55 6.48 20.30
CA GLU A 306 -7.16 6.39 21.63
C GLU A 306 -6.52 5.29 22.47
N SER A 307 -6.24 4.14 21.88
CA SER A 307 -5.64 3.00 22.58
C SER A 307 -4.97 2.03 21.63
N VAL A 308 -3.95 1.33 22.15
CA VAL A 308 -3.24 0.24 21.48
C VAL A 308 -3.30 -0.99 22.36
N ILE A 309 -3.80 -2.10 21.84
CA ILE A 309 -4.00 -3.36 22.58
C ILE A 309 -3.26 -4.48 21.86
N VAL A 310 -2.47 -5.25 22.62
CA VAL A 310 -1.84 -6.47 22.13
C VAL A 310 -2.86 -7.60 22.10
N LYS A 311 -3.18 -8.11 20.91
CA LYS A 311 -4.15 -9.20 20.68
C LYS A 311 -3.49 -10.56 20.67
N LYS A 312 -2.21 -10.61 20.26
CA LYS A 312 -1.46 -11.84 20.12
C LYS A 312 0.02 -11.59 20.28
N LEU A 313 0.71 -12.52 20.93
CA LEU A 313 2.17 -12.62 20.97
C LEU A 313 2.58 -14.02 20.52
N ARG A 314 3.56 -14.11 19.62
CA ARG A 314 4.23 -15.37 19.29
C ARG A 314 5.65 -15.34 19.79
N LEU A 315 5.96 -16.26 20.64
CA LEU A 315 7.28 -16.47 21.24
C LEU A 315 7.99 -17.59 20.49
N SER A 316 9.25 -17.41 20.15
CA SER A 316 10.10 -18.46 19.55
C SER A 316 11.27 -18.75 20.48
N SER A 317 11.56 -20.03 20.67
CA SER A 317 12.68 -20.49 21.50
C SER A 317 14.02 -20.11 20.82
N ARG A 318 14.96 -19.59 21.63
CA ARG A 318 16.35 -19.37 21.21
C ARG A 318 17.18 -20.65 21.33
N ALA A 319 16.74 -21.60 22.19
CA ALA A 319 17.45 -22.84 22.46
C ALA A 319 17.05 -23.95 21.48
N THR A 320 15.78 -24.01 21.11
CA THR A 320 15.25 -25.11 20.27
C THR A 320 14.68 -24.54 18.96
N LYS A 321 15.31 -24.86 17.84
CA LYS A 321 14.84 -24.43 16.51
C LYS A 321 13.45 -24.96 16.22
N GLY A 322 12.55 -24.06 15.86
CA GLY A 322 11.17 -24.40 15.46
C GLY A 322 10.17 -24.48 16.60
N GLU A 323 10.61 -24.44 17.86
CA GLU A 323 9.71 -24.38 19.01
C GLU A 323 9.10 -22.98 19.14
N ARG A 324 7.76 -22.92 19.23
CA ARG A 324 7.00 -21.69 19.25
C ARG A 324 5.80 -21.79 20.20
N ILE A 325 5.48 -20.67 20.85
CA ILE A 325 4.30 -20.52 21.70
C ILE A 325 3.51 -19.35 21.17
N SER A 326 2.22 -19.52 20.93
CA SER A 326 1.31 -18.47 20.54
C SER A 326 0.36 -18.15 21.70
N LEU A 327 0.34 -16.89 22.12
CA LEU A 327 -0.55 -16.37 23.15
C LEU A 327 -1.56 -15.47 22.46
N GLU A 328 -2.82 -15.83 22.54
CA GLU A 328 -3.94 -15.10 21.97
C GLU A 328 -5.13 -15.16 22.92
N ALA A 329 -5.79 -14.04 23.16
CA ALA A 329 -6.94 -13.97 24.06
C ALA A 329 -7.97 -12.97 23.55
N ASP A 330 -9.22 -13.14 23.95
CA ASP A 330 -10.23 -12.10 23.78
C ASP A 330 -9.92 -10.92 24.71
N THR A 331 -9.63 -9.79 24.12
CA THR A 331 -9.30 -8.54 24.82
C THR A 331 -10.49 -7.56 24.90
N SER A 332 -11.68 -7.99 24.55
CA SER A 332 -12.87 -7.13 24.54
C SER A 332 -13.27 -6.68 25.96
N GLN A 333 -13.09 -7.54 26.95
CA GLN A 333 -13.39 -7.27 28.37
C GLN A 333 -12.14 -6.90 29.17
N ASP A 334 -10.99 -7.50 28.85
CA ASP A 334 -9.72 -7.24 29.49
C ASP A 334 -8.63 -6.95 28.46
N PRO A 335 -8.22 -5.69 28.26
CA PRO A 335 -7.15 -5.34 27.33
C PRO A 335 -5.80 -6.03 27.64
N GLN A 336 -5.62 -6.51 28.87
CA GLN A 336 -4.41 -7.18 29.34
C GLN A 336 -4.50 -8.72 29.31
N ALA A 337 -5.57 -9.29 28.73
CA ALA A 337 -5.82 -10.74 28.73
C ALA A 337 -4.65 -11.57 28.14
N VAL A 338 -3.94 -11.05 27.11
CA VAL A 338 -2.77 -11.71 26.52
C VAL A 338 -1.62 -11.77 27.51
N TYR A 339 -1.41 -10.69 28.27
CA TYR A 339 -0.36 -10.64 29.31
C TYR A 339 -0.72 -11.51 30.53
N ALA A 340 -2.01 -11.67 30.85
CA ALA A 340 -2.43 -12.63 31.86
C ALA A 340 -2.14 -14.09 31.45
N LEU A 341 -2.15 -14.40 30.15
CA LEU A 341 -1.66 -15.67 29.63
C LEU A 341 -0.13 -15.79 29.75
N LEU A 342 0.58 -14.72 29.40
CA LEU A 342 2.03 -14.67 29.48
C LEU A 342 2.50 -14.90 30.91
N ASP A 343 1.92 -14.24 31.91
CA ASP A 343 2.23 -14.39 33.34
C ASP A 343 2.07 -15.86 33.81
N ARG A 344 1.03 -16.55 33.36
CA ARG A 344 0.80 -17.95 33.70
C ARG A 344 1.90 -18.88 33.12
N ILE A 345 2.36 -18.57 31.92
CA ILE A 345 3.41 -19.36 31.27
C ILE A 345 4.78 -19.04 31.87
N GLN A 346 5.06 -17.80 32.24
CA GLN A 346 6.30 -17.40 32.90
C GLN A 346 6.58 -18.18 34.19
N ALA A 347 5.54 -18.58 34.90
CA ALA A 347 5.68 -19.41 36.10
C ALA A 347 6.18 -20.84 35.82
N ALA A 348 6.01 -21.33 34.61
CA ALA A 348 6.29 -22.71 34.22
C ALA A 348 7.48 -22.87 33.27
N MET A 349 7.92 -21.78 32.60
CA MET A 349 8.91 -21.85 31.52
C MET A 349 10.02 -20.79 31.67
N PRO A 350 11.25 -21.11 31.23
CA PRO A 350 12.39 -20.17 31.28
C PRO A 350 12.25 -19.12 30.16
N MET A 351 11.50 -18.06 30.41
CA MET A 351 11.16 -17.03 29.41
C MET A 351 12.40 -16.30 28.83
N ALA A 352 13.53 -16.29 29.54
CA ALA A 352 14.79 -15.76 29.01
C ALA A 352 15.28 -16.50 27.74
N GLN A 353 14.79 -17.70 27.50
CA GLN A 353 15.11 -18.48 26.29
C GLN A 353 14.17 -18.19 25.12
N TYR A 354 13.20 -17.30 25.28
CA TYR A 354 12.23 -16.98 24.23
C TYR A 354 12.36 -15.52 23.79
N SER A 355 12.07 -15.27 22.54
CA SER A 355 11.95 -13.93 21.94
C SER A 355 10.59 -13.76 21.32
N VAL A 356 10.02 -12.57 21.39
CA VAL A 356 8.83 -12.22 20.64
C VAL A 356 9.20 -12.13 19.15
N THR A 357 8.54 -12.94 18.31
CA THR A 357 8.79 -12.99 16.87
C THR A 357 7.58 -12.59 16.04
N GLN A 358 6.44 -12.36 16.67
CA GLN A 358 5.25 -11.84 16.02
C GLN A 358 4.35 -11.17 17.05
N VAL A 359 3.72 -10.07 16.66
CA VAL A 359 2.69 -9.39 17.43
C VAL A 359 1.52 -9.02 16.54
N ASP A 360 0.30 -9.16 17.07
CA ASP A 360 -0.90 -8.58 16.49
C ASP A 360 -1.42 -7.49 17.44
N LEU A 361 -1.53 -6.27 16.92
CA LEU A 361 -2.02 -5.10 17.66
C LEU A 361 -3.40 -4.72 17.14
N ALA A 362 -4.26 -4.25 18.03
CA ALA A 362 -5.49 -3.55 17.69
C ALA A 362 -5.36 -2.09 18.15
N VAL A 363 -5.35 -1.17 17.19
CA VAL A 363 -5.26 0.26 17.45
C VAL A 363 -6.62 0.88 17.24
N ARG A 364 -7.19 1.42 18.31
CA ARG A 364 -8.43 2.19 18.26
C ARG A 364 -8.09 3.65 18.03
N MET A 365 -8.70 4.25 17.01
CA MET A 365 -8.41 5.64 16.66
C MET A 365 -9.60 6.36 16.03
N VAL A 366 -9.66 7.66 16.24
CA VAL A 366 -10.57 8.58 15.57
C VAL A 366 -9.90 9.04 14.27
N VAL A 367 -10.48 8.66 13.15
CA VAL A 367 -10.01 9.07 11.82
C VAL A 367 -10.68 10.37 11.37
N GLU A 368 -11.95 10.55 11.71
CA GLU A 368 -12.77 11.72 11.43
C GLU A 368 -13.54 12.12 12.69
N ALA A 369 -13.61 13.42 12.98
CA ALA A 369 -14.21 13.93 14.23
C ALA A 369 -15.69 13.54 14.41
N ASP A 370 -16.42 13.40 13.30
CA ASP A 370 -17.86 13.11 13.29
C ASP A 370 -18.20 11.63 13.13
N ARG A 371 -17.20 10.75 13.11
CA ARG A 371 -17.40 9.30 12.97
C ARG A 371 -16.94 8.53 14.21
N PRO A 372 -17.56 7.37 14.50
CA PRO A 372 -17.11 6.54 15.59
C PRO A 372 -15.67 6.07 15.38
N PRO A 373 -14.90 5.86 16.48
CA PRO A 373 -13.54 5.38 16.40
C PRO A 373 -13.45 4.06 15.61
N LYS A 374 -12.42 3.97 14.76
CA LYS A 374 -12.13 2.77 13.97
C LYS A 374 -11.05 1.95 14.65
N THR A 375 -11.16 0.62 14.60
CA THR A 375 -10.08 -0.28 15.01
C THR A 375 -9.28 -0.72 13.80
N VAL A 376 -7.96 -0.50 13.85
CA VAL A 376 -6.99 -0.93 12.83
C VAL A 376 -6.18 -2.07 13.40
N HIS A 377 -6.07 -3.17 12.66
CA HIS A 377 -5.24 -4.32 13.05
C HIS A 377 -3.87 -4.22 12.39
N ILE A 378 -2.82 -4.36 13.21
CA ILE A 378 -1.43 -4.34 12.75
C ILE A 378 -0.82 -5.71 13.06
N HIS A 379 -0.24 -6.32 12.06
CA HIS A 379 0.50 -7.57 12.19
C HIS A 379 1.98 -7.31 11.89
N ILE A 380 2.85 -7.58 12.87
CA ILE A 380 4.29 -7.39 12.74
C ILE A 380 4.98 -8.72 12.98
N THR A 381 5.87 -9.09 12.07
CA THR A 381 6.69 -10.30 12.18
C THR A 381 8.16 -9.94 12.07
N TYR A 382 8.92 -10.36 13.08
CA TYR A 382 10.38 -10.29 13.07
C TYR A 382 10.98 -11.02 11.86
N PRO A 383 12.02 -10.50 11.23
CA PRO A 383 12.73 -9.29 11.62
C PRO A 383 12.16 -8.00 11.00
N ASN A 384 11.47 -8.06 9.86
CA ASN A 384 11.27 -6.90 9.00
C ASN A 384 9.92 -6.88 8.25
N SER A 385 8.90 -7.62 8.67
CA SER A 385 7.60 -7.64 8.01
C SER A 385 6.51 -6.96 8.82
N CYS A 386 5.75 -6.06 8.18
CA CYS A 386 4.63 -5.35 8.77
C CYS A 386 3.45 -5.28 7.79
N SER A 387 2.23 -5.38 8.31
CA SER A 387 1.00 -5.29 7.51
C SER A 387 0.57 -3.85 7.23
N LEU A 388 1.20 -2.84 7.85
CA LEU A 388 0.87 -1.45 7.63
C LEU A 388 1.15 -1.03 6.18
N LYS A 389 0.22 -0.26 5.67
CA LYS A 389 0.30 0.35 4.34
C LYS A 389 1.11 1.65 4.41
N TYR A 390 1.34 2.25 3.24
CA TYR A 390 1.96 3.57 3.13
C TYR A 390 0.94 4.68 2.83
N ASP A 391 -0.35 4.43 3.15
CA ASP A 391 -1.37 5.48 3.18
C ASP A 391 -1.19 6.38 4.43
N GLU A 392 -1.88 7.52 4.47
CA GLU A 392 -1.80 8.48 5.59
C GLU A 392 -2.02 7.81 6.96
N LEU A 393 -3.00 6.91 7.03
CA LEU A 393 -3.30 6.18 8.26
C LEU A 393 -2.15 5.26 8.65
N GLY A 394 -1.61 4.52 7.68
CA GLY A 394 -0.47 3.64 7.89
C GLY A 394 0.80 4.39 8.30
N LEU A 395 1.04 5.59 7.76
CA LEU A 395 2.17 6.44 8.14
C LEU A 395 2.03 6.93 9.59
N LYS A 396 0.85 7.41 10.01
CA LYS A 396 0.59 7.78 11.43
C LYS A 396 0.84 6.60 12.39
N LEU A 397 0.46 5.39 11.98
CA LEU A 397 0.69 4.19 12.79
C LEU A 397 2.16 3.75 12.79
N ARG A 398 2.91 3.99 11.71
CA ARG A 398 4.37 3.80 11.68
C ARG A 398 5.09 4.80 12.58
N ASP A 399 4.65 6.04 12.62
CA ASP A 399 5.17 7.05 13.57
C ASP A 399 4.97 6.61 15.02
N MET A 400 3.80 6.04 15.35
CA MET A 400 3.56 5.44 16.67
C MET A 400 4.52 4.29 16.96
N LEU A 401 4.72 3.35 16.00
CA LEU A 401 5.67 2.24 16.17
C LEU A 401 7.10 2.75 16.39
N SER A 402 7.50 3.78 15.66
CA SER A 402 8.81 4.41 15.76
C SER A 402 8.98 5.14 17.11
N ALA A 403 8.01 5.95 17.51
CA ALA A 403 8.03 6.66 18.79
C ALA A 403 8.03 5.69 19.99
N SER A 404 7.42 4.51 19.84
CA SER A 404 7.38 3.44 20.83
C SER A 404 8.66 2.57 20.84
N GLY A 405 9.64 2.84 19.96
CA GLY A 405 10.86 2.04 19.84
C GLY A 405 10.66 0.63 19.24
N ILE A 406 9.47 0.35 18.69
CA ILE A 406 9.18 -0.90 17.99
C ILE A 406 9.81 -0.91 16.59
N GLU A 407 9.79 0.24 15.88
CA GLU A 407 10.54 0.49 14.65
C GLU A 407 11.56 1.60 14.91
N PRO A 408 12.73 1.31 15.55
CA PRO A 408 13.68 2.32 15.90
C PRO A 408 14.18 3.08 14.68
N ARG A 409 14.23 4.42 14.79
CA ARG A 409 14.89 5.28 13.80
C ARG A 409 16.39 5.18 14.00
N GLU A 410 17.14 5.28 12.91
CA GLU A 410 18.58 5.48 13.01
C GLU A 410 18.84 6.80 13.74
N PRO A 411 19.85 6.87 14.65
CA PRO A 411 20.21 8.13 15.28
C PRO A 411 20.62 9.11 14.19
N ASP A 412 20.11 10.34 14.24
CA ASP A 412 20.50 11.40 13.32
C ASP A 412 22.02 11.61 13.43
N ASP A 413 22.76 11.32 12.37
CA ASP A 413 24.22 11.57 12.26
C ASP A 413 24.58 13.06 12.36
N ALA A 414 23.61 13.95 12.48
CA ALA A 414 23.78 15.38 12.64
C ALA A 414 24.37 15.84 13.99
N ALA A 415 24.46 14.95 15.00
CA ALA A 415 24.97 15.32 16.34
C ALA A 415 26.49 15.11 16.52
N THR A 416 27.20 14.59 15.52
CA THR A 416 28.63 14.22 15.66
C THR A 416 29.63 15.18 14.98
N SER A 417 29.20 16.32 14.43
CA SER A 417 30.12 17.23 13.72
C SER A 417 30.54 18.50 14.48
N ASP A 418 30.30 18.60 15.77
CA ASP A 418 30.70 19.78 16.55
C ASP A 418 31.56 19.44 17.78
N SER A 419 32.65 18.69 17.58
CA SER A 419 33.81 18.67 18.49
C SER A 419 35.00 19.32 17.80
N THR A 420 34.91 20.64 17.64
CA THR A 420 36.06 21.47 17.27
C THR A 420 37.11 21.38 18.36
N THR A 421 38.13 20.61 18.14
CA THR A 421 39.33 20.55 18.96
C THR A 421 40.04 21.89 18.87
N THR A 422 39.86 22.70 19.88
CA THR A 422 40.66 23.93 20.06
C THR A 422 42.08 23.52 20.41
N VAL A 423 42.96 23.52 19.43
CA VAL A 423 44.40 23.38 19.67
C VAL A 423 44.91 24.74 20.16
N THR A 424 45.29 24.79 21.43
CA THR A 424 46.03 25.92 22.05
C THR A 424 47.49 25.84 21.60
N PRO A 425 48.09 26.88 20.96
CA PRO A 425 49.50 26.87 20.66
C PRO A 425 50.32 27.02 21.93
N ALA A 426 51.25 26.10 22.15
CA ALA A 426 52.26 26.19 23.18
C ALA A 426 53.24 27.31 22.82
N MET A 427 53.41 28.24 23.75
CA MET A 427 54.53 29.21 23.69
C MET A 427 55.85 28.49 24.01
N VAL A 428 56.82 28.70 23.16
CA VAL A 428 58.21 28.31 23.36
C VAL A 428 58.92 29.50 24.00
N GLU A 429 59.53 29.29 25.14
CA GLU A 429 60.72 29.99 25.59
C GLU A 429 61.95 29.22 25.13
#